data_4f9820bb0c45afed2b7c62b1f53f70c6
#
_entry.id   4f9820bb0c45afed2b7c62b1f53f70c6
#
_cell.length_a   1.000
_cell.length_b   1.000
_cell.length_c   1.000
_cell.angle_alpha   90.00
_cell.angle_beta   90.00
_cell.angle_gamma   90.00
#
_symmetry.space_group_name_H-M   'P 1'
#
loop_
_entity.id
_entity.type
_entity.pdbx_description
1 polymer ?
#
loop_
_entity_poly.entity_id
_entity_poly.type
_entity_poly.pdbx_seq_one_letter_code
_entity_poly.pdbx_strand_id
1 'polypeptide(L)'
;KINYIEEKKPLGTAGSLYHLKKNENQTVLVSNCDIISDADYGDIIDYHRSNKALATMVVRRYENRNPYGVISTKGNRFLAYDEKPFSQENINAGIYVFESKVFKFLKKDKYFDMTELFIYLEKKKKKVIVYPIYENWQDFGQKNK
;
A
#
# COMPACT_ATOMS: atom_id res chain seq x y z
N LYS A 1 18.59 14.76 11.02
CA LYS A 1 17.67 15.81 11.49
C LYS A 1 16.25 15.34 11.25
N ILE A 2 15.40 15.37 12.30
CA ILE A 2 13.98 15.02 12.20
C ILE A 2 13.20 16.32 12.02
N ASN A 3 12.23 16.32 11.10
CA ASN A 3 11.28 17.40 10.90
C ASN A 3 9.87 16.85 11.17
N TYR A 4 9.00 17.69 11.71
CA TYR A 4 7.61 17.34 11.99
C TYR A 4 6.67 18.12 11.09
N ILE A 5 5.59 17.46 10.67
CA ILE A 5 4.44 18.08 10.01
C ILE A 5 3.27 17.95 10.97
N GLU A 6 2.78 19.08 11.48
CA GLU A 6 1.64 19.11 12.38
C GLU A 6 0.35 19.30 11.59
N GLU A 7 -0.60 18.41 11.81
CA GLU A 7 -1.92 18.44 11.21
C GLU A 7 -2.92 19.09 12.19
N LYS A 8 -3.60 20.15 11.77
CA LYS A 8 -4.68 20.78 12.57
C LYS A 8 -5.93 19.90 12.70
N LYS A 9 -6.09 18.94 11.80
CA LYS A 9 -7.15 17.94 11.76
C LYS A 9 -6.62 16.72 11.01
N PRO A 10 -7.12 15.50 11.28
CA PRO A 10 -6.70 14.31 10.57
C PRO A 10 -6.90 14.47 9.04
N LEU A 11 -5.84 14.22 8.28
CA LEU A 11 -5.84 14.35 6.82
C LEU A 11 -5.80 13.00 6.09
N GLY A 12 -5.96 11.90 6.80
CA GLY A 12 -5.79 10.56 6.27
C GLY A 12 -4.33 10.19 6.08
N THR A 13 -4.05 9.03 5.53
CA THR A 13 -2.69 8.49 5.44
C THR A 13 -1.83 9.14 4.35
N ALA A 14 -2.42 9.91 3.43
CA ALA A 14 -1.70 10.59 2.35
C ALA A 14 -1.83 12.12 2.36
N GLY A 15 -2.81 12.69 3.05
CA GLY A 15 -3.10 14.12 2.94
C GLY A 15 -1.96 15.04 3.39
N SER A 16 -1.24 14.67 4.46
CA SER A 16 -0.08 15.41 4.97
C SER A 16 1.11 15.45 3.99
N LEU A 17 1.21 14.48 3.08
CA LEU A 17 2.25 14.44 2.06
C LEU A 17 2.19 15.66 1.10
N TYR A 18 1.07 16.39 1.08
CA TYR A 18 1.00 17.67 0.38
C TYR A 18 2.14 18.63 0.75
N HIS A 19 2.58 18.61 1.99
CA HIS A 19 3.64 19.50 2.47
C HIS A 19 5.02 19.16 1.91
N LEU A 20 5.19 17.95 1.36
CA LEU A 20 6.43 17.49 0.71
C LEU A 20 6.55 17.92 -0.77
N LYS A 21 5.50 18.50 -1.36
CA LYS A 21 5.47 18.86 -2.78
C LYS A 21 6.54 19.86 -3.23
N LYS A 22 7.17 20.56 -2.29
CA LYS A 22 8.23 21.55 -2.57
C LYS A 22 9.56 20.88 -2.92
N ASN A 23 9.74 19.62 -2.57
CA ASN A 23 10.95 18.86 -2.85
C ASN A 23 10.84 18.23 -4.24
N GLU A 24 11.12 19.00 -5.27
CA GLU A 24 11.03 18.52 -6.66
C GLU A 24 12.14 17.49 -6.97
N ASN A 25 11.81 16.52 -7.81
CA ASN A 25 12.73 15.48 -8.33
C ASN A 25 13.39 14.61 -7.25
N GLN A 26 12.69 14.30 -6.18
CA GLN A 26 13.14 13.38 -5.16
C GLN A 26 12.28 12.11 -5.15
N THR A 27 12.94 10.99 -4.91
CA THR A 27 12.26 9.75 -4.52
C THR A 27 12.03 9.77 -3.02
N VAL A 28 10.80 9.54 -2.58
CA VAL A 28 10.39 9.58 -1.17
C VAL A 28 9.85 8.24 -0.77
N LEU A 29 10.41 7.65 0.29
CA LEU A 29 9.86 6.48 0.95
C LEU A 29 8.94 6.94 2.07
N VAL A 30 7.76 6.35 2.14
CA VAL A 30 6.74 6.58 3.18
C VAL A 30 6.43 5.25 3.85
N SER A 31 6.41 5.22 5.16
CA SER A 31 6.00 4.04 5.93
C SER A 31 4.98 4.44 6.98
N ASN A 32 4.00 3.56 7.22
CA ASN A 32 3.18 3.64 8.41
C ASN A 32 4.06 3.48 9.65
N CYS A 33 3.72 4.15 10.74
CA CYS A 33 4.52 4.14 11.97
C CYS A 33 4.32 2.88 12.83
N ASP A 34 3.30 2.08 12.53
CA ASP A 34 2.92 0.84 13.22
C ASP A 34 3.39 -0.43 12.47
N ILE A 35 4.25 -0.28 11.48
CA ILE A 35 4.84 -1.39 10.73
C ILE A 35 6.27 -1.66 11.21
N ILE A 36 6.57 -2.93 11.46
CA ILE A 36 7.93 -3.44 11.62
C ILE A 36 8.22 -4.42 10.49
N SER A 37 9.32 -4.21 9.77
CA SER A 37 9.71 -5.07 8.64
C SER A 37 11.22 -5.17 8.51
N ASP A 38 11.68 -6.36 8.11
CA ASP A 38 13.08 -6.62 7.75
C ASP A 38 13.35 -6.37 6.26
N ALA A 39 12.39 -5.83 5.51
CA ALA A 39 12.56 -5.52 4.09
C ALA A 39 13.65 -4.48 3.87
N ASP A 40 14.51 -4.70 2.88
CA ASP A 40 15.53 -3.73 2.48
C ASP A 40 14.90 -2.56 1.71
N TYR A 41 14.88 -1.40 2.34
CA TYR A 41 14.34 -0.18 1.73
C TYR A 41 15.17 0.31 0.53
N GLY A 42 16.46 -0.03 0.48
CA GLY A 42 17.32 0.25 -0.67
C GLY A 42 16.83 -0.50 -1.90
N ASP A 43 16.59 -1.80 -1.77
CA ASP A 43 16.09 -2.64 -2.87
C ASP A 43 14.73 -2.16 -3.37
N ILE A 44 13.84 -1.76 -2.47
CA ILE A 44 12.53 -1.20 -2.83
C ILE A 44 12.67 0.08 -3.65
N ILE A 45 13.57 0.98 -3.23
CA ILE A 45 13.83 2.25 -3.93
C ILE A 45 14.47 1.98 -5.30
N ASP A 46 15.42 1.08 -5.37
CA ASP A 46 16.10 0.74 -6.63
C ASP A 46 15.16 0.06 -7.62
N TYR A 47 14.29 -0.82 -7.14
CA TYR A 47 13.22 -1.39 -7.96
C TYR A 47 12.28 -0.31 -8.51
N HIS A 48 11.85 0.62 -7.66
CA HIS A 48 11.00 1.75 -8.06
C HIS A 48 11.66 2.57 -9.18
N ARG A 49 12.94 2.93 -9.01
CA ARG A 49 13.71 3.73 -9.97
C ARG A 49 13.96 3.00 -11.28
N SER A 50 14.39 1.73 -11.20
CA SER A 50 14.66 0.88 -12.37
C SER A 50 13.41 0.72 -13.24
N ASN A 51 12.25 0.64 -12.60
CA ASN A 51 10.98 0.59 -13.30
C ASN A 51 10.47 1.95 -13.77
N LYS A 52 11.14 3.06 -13.43
CA LYS A 52 10.67 4.43 -13.73
C LYS A 52 9.21 4.63 -13.28
N ALA A 53 8.86 4.10 -12.12
CA ALA A 53 7.51 4.19 -11.59
C ALA A 53 7.24 5.59 -11.03
N LEU A 54 5.99 5.99 -10.97
CA LEU A 54 5.57 7.21 -10.29
C LEU A 54 5.22 6.94 -8.83
N ALA A 55 4.68 5.76 -8.58
CA ALA A 55 4.37 5.25 -7.24
C ALA A 55 4.60 3.74 -7.20
N THR A 56 5.11 3.25 -6.08
CA THR A 56 5.26 1.82 -5.77
C THR A 56 4.61 1.55 -4.43
N MET A 57 3.73 0.57 -4.38
CA MET A 57 3.17 0.04 -3.14
C MET A 57 3.89 -1.25 -2.79
N VAL A 58 4.42 -1.33 -1.58
CA VAL A 58 4.94 -2.60 -1.07
C VAL A 58 3.76 -3.47 -0.66
N VAL A 59 3.79 -4.71 -1.09
CA VAL A 59 2.74 -5.68 -0.80
C VAL A 59 3.35 -6.93 -0.16
N ARG A 60 2.58 -7.55 0.72
CA ARG A 60 2.91 -8.85 1.29
C ARG A 60 1.95 -9.88 0.73
N ARG A 61 2.48 -11.06 0.38
CA ARG A 61 1.65 -12.21 0.04
C ARG A 61 0.98 -12.74 1.31
N TYR A 62 -0.34 -12.74 1.31
CA TYR A 62 -1.16 -13.30 2.36
C TYR A 62 -1.80 -14.59 1.87
N GLU A 63 -1.63 -15.66 2.66
CA GLU A 63 -2.20 -16.96 2.37
C GLU A 63 -3.38 -17.20 3.32
N ASN A 64 -4.54 -17.41 2.75
CA ASN A 64 -5.74 -17.76 3.49
C ASN A 64 -6.14 -19.19 3.14
N ARG A 65 -6.11 -20.08 4.15
CA ARG A 65 -6.61 -21.44 4.05
C ARG A 65 -7.95 -21.54 4.74
N ASN A 66 -9.00 -21.75 3.97
CA ASN A 66 -10.28 -22.09 4.57
C ASN A 66 -10.20 -23.49 5.20
N PRO A 67 -10.46 -23.66 6.51
CA PRO A 67 -10.38 -24.98 7.13
C PRO A 67 -11.54 -25.91 6.73
N TYR A 68 -12.54 -25.38 6.02
CA TYR A 68 -13.75 -26.10 5.62
C TYR A 68 -13.83 -26.27 4.10
N GLY A 69 -14.59 -27.30 3.66
CA GLY A 69 -15.00 -27.41 2.28
C GLY A 69 -15.97 -26.27 1.90
N VAL A 70 -15.75 -25.65 0.76
CA VAL A 70 -16.59 -24.55 0.24
C VAL A 70 -17.50 -25.05 -0.86
N ILE A 71 -18.79 -24.75 -0.74
CA ILE A 71 -19.82 -25.15 -1.68
C ILE A 71 -20.25 -23.93 -2.50
N SER A 72 -20.16 -24.04 -3.81
CA SER A 72 -20.72 -23.03 -4.74
C SER A 72 -22.15 -23.42 -5.09
N THR A 73 -23.06 -22.45 -5.03
CA THR A 73 -24.48 -22.67 -5.33
C THR A 73 -25.06 -21.61 -6.27
N LYS A 74 -26.13 -21.95 -6.98
CA LYS A 74 -27.00 -21.00 -7.67
C LYS A 74 -28.43 -21.20 -7.18
N GLY A 75 -28.91 -20.30 -6.30
CA GLY A 75 -30.07 -20.57 -5.47
C GLY A 75 -29.83 -21.83 -4.60
N ASN A 76 -30.73 -22.78 -4.64
CA ASN A 76 -30.62 -24.06 -3.91
C ASN A 76 -29.90 -25.16 -4.72
N ARG A 77 -29.42 -24.86 -5.93
CA ARG A 77 -28.73 -25.84 -6.75
C ARG A 77 -27.25 -25.89 -6.40
N PHE A 78 -26.75 -27.08 -6.06
CA PHE A 78 -25.33 -27.37 -5.93
C PHE A 78 -24.62 -27.19 -7.29
N LEU A 79 -23.47 -26.50 -7.33
CA LEU A 79 -22.67 -26.30 -8.52
C LEU A 79 -21.31 -26.97 -8.41
N ALA A 80 -20.59 -26.74 -7.31
CA ALA A 80 -19.25 -27.24 -7.10
C ALA A 80 -18.92 -27.39 -5.61
N TYR A 81 -17.92 -28.19 -5.31
CA TYR A 81 -17.31 -28.35 -4.00
C TYR A 81 -15.81 -28.20 -4.12
N ASP A 82 -15.21 -27.43 -3.21
CA ASP A 82 -13.77 -27.22 -3.14
C ASP A 82 -13.31 -27.54 -1.70
N GLU A 83 -12.47 -28.57 -1.57
CA GLU A 83 -12.03 -29.02 -0.24
C GLU A 83 -10.90 -28.13 0.26
N LYS A 84 -11.14 -27.45 1.39
CA LYS A 84 -10.18 -26.57 2.07
C LYS A 84 -9.45 -25.63 1.10
N PRO A 85 -10.20 -24.80 0.35
CA PRO A 85 -9.62 -23.97 -0.69
C PRO A 85 -8.56 -23.04 -0.13
N PHE A 86 -7.55 -22.83 -0.96
CA PHE A 86 -6.44 -21.97 -0.68
C PHE A 86 -6.51 -20.73 -1.58
N SER A 87 -6.44 -19.55 -1.00
CA SER A 87 -6.33 -18.31 -1.74
C SER A 87 -5.05 -17.56 -1.37
N GLN A 88 -4.44 -16.94 -2.36
CA GLN A 88 -3.30 -16.04 -2.18
C GLN A 88 -3.69 -14.65 -2.62
N GLU A 89 -3.46 -13.68 -1.76
CA GLU A 89 -3.77 -12.29 -2.01
C GLU A 89 -2.54 -11.42 -1.71
N ASN A 90 -2.40 -10.31 -2.42
CA ASN A 90 -1.41 -9.30 -2.09
C ASN A 90 -2.08 -8.27 -1.18
N ILE A 91 -1.64 -8.19 0.06
CA ILE A 91 -2.10 -7.18 1.01
C ILE A 91 -1.14 -5.98 1.04
N ASN A 92 -1.67 -4.80 1.32
CA ASN A 92 -0.88 -3.59 1.48
C ASN A 92 0.02 -3.69 2.72
N ALA A 93 1.33 -3.55 2.53
CA ALA A 93 2.30 -3.65 3.61
C ALA A 93 2.53 -2.34 4.38
N GLY A 94 1.84 -1.25 4.05
CA GLY A 94 2.00 0.04 4.71
C GLY A 94 3.31 0.75 4.39
N ILE A 95 4.02 0.35 3.34
CA ILE A 95 5.27 0.95 2.87
C ILE A 95 5.11 1.34 1.41
N TYR A 96 5.58 2.53 1.04
CA TYR A 96 5.36 3.11 -0.28
C TYR A 96 6.57 3.87 -0.76
N VAL A 97 6.79 3.92 -2.07
CA VAL A 97 7.80 4.79 -2.69
C VAL A 97 7.13 5.67 -3.74
N PHE A 98 7.45 6.95 -3.73
CA PHE A 98 6.90 7.94 -4.63
C PHE A 98 7.99 8.79 -5.27
N GLU A 99 7.78 9.17 -6.52
CA GLU A 99 8.38 10.39 -7.05
C GLU A 99 7.65 11.61 -6.47
N SER A 100 8.38 12.58 -5.95
CA SER A 100 7.80 13.75 -5.25
C SER A 100 6.78 14.54 -6.07
N LYS A 101 6.86 14.45 -7.40
CA LYS A 101 5.85 15.05 -8.32
C LYS A 101 4.43 14.49 -8.12
N VAL A 102 4.27 13.35 -7.44
CA VAL A 102 2.95 12.80 -7.05
C VAL A 102 2.23 13.75 -6.12
N PHE A 103 2.93 14.41 -5.22
CA PHE A 103 2.32 15.26 -4.20
C PHE A 103 1.64 16.52 -4.78
N LYS A 104 1.90 16.84 -6.05
CA LYS A 104 1.16 17.90 -6.79
C LYS A 104 -0.32 17.55 -7.00
N PHE A 105 -0.68 16.26 -6.93
CA PHE A 105 -2.07 15.82 -7.05
C PHE A 105 -2.86 15.96 -5.72
N LEU A 106 -2.16 16.12 -4.60
CA LEU A 106 -2.78 16.35 -3.31
C LEU A 106 -3.19 17.82 -3.16
N LYS A 107 -4.26 18.06 -2.41
CA LYS A 107 -4.75 19.41 -2.11
C LYS A 107 -4.45 19.77 -0.66
N LYS A 108 -4.15 21.04 -0.42
CA LYS A 108 -3.91 21.56 0.94
C LYS A 108 -5.10 21.29 1.85
N ASP A 109 -4.82 20.81 3.05
CA ASP A 109 -5.81 20.58 4.13
C ASP A 109 -7.01 19.71 3.71
N LYS A 110 -6.81 18.82 2.73
CA LYS A 110 -7.81 17.86 2.29
C LYS A 110 -7.45 16.47 2.78
N TYR A 111 -8.46 15.80 3.34
CA TYR A 111 -8.38 14.39 3.66
C TYR A 111 -8.14 13.56 2.39
N PHE A 112 -7.17 12.65 2.46
CA PHE A 112 -6.87 11.73 1.38
C PHE A 112 -6.16 10.49 1.92
N ASP A 113 -6.67 9.32 1.59
CA ASP A 113 -6.03 8.07 1.99
C ASP A 113 -5.03 7.57 0.94
N MET A 114 -4.04 6.80 1.41
CA MET A 114 -2.98 6.26 0.56
C MET A 114 -3.55 5.39 -0.57
N THR A 115 -4.51 4.54 -0.24
CA THR A 115 -5.18 3.68 -1.23
C THR A 115 -5.93 4.49 -2.28
N GLU A 116 -6.59 5.58 -1.88
CA GLU A 116 -7.26 6.50 -2.81
C GLU A 116 -6.25 7.18 -3.74
N LEU A 117 -5.07 7.53 -3.24
CA LEU A 117 -4.00 8.11 -4.05
C LEU A 117 -3.56 7.14 -5.15
N PHE A 118 -3.34 5.87 -4.83
CA PHE A 118 -2.98 4.86 -5.81
C PHE A 118 -4.07 4.65 -6.85
N ILE A 119 -5.33 4.53 -6.45
CA ILE A 119 -6.49 4.43 -7.36
C ILE A 119 -6.58 5.65 -8.27
N TYR A 120 -6.36 6.85 -7.71
CA TYR A 120 -6.39 8.09 -8.48
C TYR A 120 -5.28 8.14 -9.54
N LEU A 121 -4.05 7.76 -9.17
CA LEU A 121 -2.92 7.73 -10.07
C LEU A 121 -3.13 6.72 -11.21
N GLU A 122 -3.66 5.55 -10.89
CA GLU A 122 -4.01 4.53 -11.88
C GLU A 122 -5.06 5.05 -12.88
N LYS A 123 -6.16 5.64 -12.41
CA LYS A 123 -7.18 6.28 -13.25
C LYS A 123 -6.61 7.39 -14.17
N LYS A 124 -5.53 8.04 -13.74
CA LYS A 124 -4.78 9.02 -14.54
C LYS A 124 -3.74 8.37 -15.46
N LYS A 125 -3.75 7.05 -15.59
CA LYS A 125 -2.81 6.26 -16.42
C LYS A 125 -1.34 6.58 -16.08
N LYS A 126 -1.06 6.81 -14.80
CA LYS A 126 0.31 6.95 -14.31
C LYS A 126 0.90 5.59 -14.00
N LYS A 127 2.21 5.44 -14.18
CA LYS A 127 2.88 4.18 -13.90
C LYS A 127 2.92 3.94 -12.38
N VAL A 128 2.03 3.08 -11.92
CA VAL A 128 1.91 2.59 -10.55
C VAL A 128 2.24 1.11 -10.55
N ILE A 129 3.10 0.68 -9.63
CA ILE A 129 3.53 -0.72 -9.54
C ILE A 129 3.47 -1.22 -8.11
N VAL A 130 3.60 -2.53 -7.93
CA VAL A 130 3.74 -3.17 -6.63
C VAL A 130 5.11 -3.82 -6.49
N TYR A 131 5.61 -3.90 -5.24
CA TYR A 131 6.82 -4.62 -4.88
C TYR A 131 6.47 -5.65 -3.80
N PRO A 132 6.57 -6.96 -4.10
CA PRO A 132 6.28 -7.99 -3.10
C PRO A 132 7.45 -8.15 -2.14
N ILE A 133 7.13 -8.24 -0.84
CA ILE A 133 8.09 -8.61 0.22
C ILE A 133 7.74 -9.99 0.78
N TYR A 134 8.79 -10.71 1.19
CA TYR A 134 8.71 -12.06 1.78
C TYR A 134 9.32 -12.10 3.16
N GLU A 135 10.03 -11.06 3.55
CA GLU A 135 10.71 -10.87 4.81
C GLU A 135 9.71 -10.76 5.97
N ASN A 136 10.20 -10.79 7.20
CA ASN A 136 9.35 -10.55 8.36
C ASN A 136 8.68 -9.19 8.25
N TRP A 137 7.38 -9.20 8.50
CA TRP A 137 6.55 -8.01 8.48
C TRP A 137 5.44 -8.17 9.52
N GLN A 138 5.23 -7.15 10.31
CA GLN A 138 4.18 -7.10 11.33
C GLN A 138 3.50 -5.75 11.32
N ASP A 139 2.17 -5.78 11.41
CA ASP A 139 1.31 -4.61 11.60
C ASP A 139 0.81 -4.61 13.05
N PHE A 140 1.30 -3.64 13.85
CA PHE A 140 0.93 -3.47 15.25
C PHE A 140 -0.33 -2.61 15.44
N GLY A 141 -0.83 -1.99 14.37
CA GLY A 141 -2.10 -1.26 14.37
C GLY A 141 -3.31 -2.19 14.45
N GLN A 142 -3.16 -3.44 14.04
CA GLN A 142 -4.20 -4.44 14.21
C GLN A 142 -4.07 -5.09 15.59
N LYS A 143 -5.02 -4.77 16.48
CA LYS A 143 -5.16 -5.54 17.71
C LYS A 143 -5.41 -6.99 17.33
N ASN A 144 -4.50 -7.89 17.70
CA ASN A 144 -4.71 -9.34 17.58
C ASN A 144 -6.09 -9.68 18.13
N LYS A 145 -7.00 -10.09 17.26
CA LYS A 145 -8.25 -10.74 17.65
C LYS A 145 -8.02 -12.20 17.87
#